data_7397b87ad8f5f69b81ed3a0b4dbb680c
#
_entry.id   7397b87ad8f5f69b81ed3a0b4dbb680c
#
_cell.length_a   1.000
_cell.length_b   1.000
_cell.length_c   1.000
_cell.angle_alpha   90.00
_cell.angle_beta   90.00
_cell.angle_gamma   90.00
#
_symmetry.space_group_name_H-M   'P 1'
#
loop_
_entity.id
_entity.type
_entity.pdbx_description
1 polymer ?
#
loop_
_entity_poly.entity_id
_entity_poly.type
_entity_poly.pdbx_seq_one_letter_code
_entity_poly.pdbx_strand_id
1 'polypeptide(L)'
;MNPAESVLGRILEETPSLSLLAGEYSDLLTAYQFPQVELNRTTVSTVLKMFNLIFIISGLMSPIYAYSFRSLRMVSTSNDVNEKFTHVPGLENVIRPSIVDKARTITHVCTSGTLCTLSADSTMPDVPFGSYVDYVIDQNGWPILLLSDQSLHSQNIRHNPSVSLFTQLPRSHPMQQTAALSRVTILGKIQDLVTEEKSSAKYAFTLVHTYADQIADSPKFKFCKIKPEKIYFSGGFGVAATWVDVTEYELAKPDVLAQEVAAMLAKLNADKRKELSLLAKHFLGVDPQLQADVRVQAVDHLGVDLRVKGVGESPYTDEYRIGFRHPVKSAEDAKSELVKLFQECWEREQGFYYDETLPQVTKYAEDILRTR
;
A
#
# COMPACT_ATOMS: atom_id res chain seq x y z
N MET A 1 -37.59 -25.39 -6.75
CA MET A 1 -36.25 -25.08 -7.32
C MET A 1 -35.34 -24.63 -6.21
N ASN A 2 -34.24 -25.32 -6.04
CA ASN A 2 -33.29 -25.10 -4.97
C ASN A 2 -32.49 -23.80 -5.27
N PRO A 3 -32.30 -22.89 -4.30
CA PRO A 3 -31.51 -21.66 -4.51
C PRO A 3 -30.10 -21.90 -5.06
N ALA A 4 -29.50 -23.05 -4.75
CA ALA A 4 -28.19 -23.44 -5.27
C ALA A 4 -28.20 -23.71 -6.78
N GLU A 5 -29.29 -24.28 -7.32
CA GLU A 5 -29.44 -24.55 -8.77
C GLU A 5 -29.61 -23.26 -9.58
N SER A 6 -30.25 -22.23 -9.00
CA SER A 6 -30.42 -20.92 -9.62
C SER A 6 -29.09 -20.15 -9.75
N VAL A 7 -28.18 -20.32 -8.77
CA VAL A 7 -26.85 -19.70 -8.81
C VAL A 7 -25.93 -20.43 -9.78
N LEU A 8 -25.98 -21.75 -9.80
CA LEU A 8 -25.19 -22.56 -10.73
C LEU A 8 -25.62 -22.32 -12.20
N GLY A 9 -26.93 -22.20 -12.45
CA GLY A 9 -27.47 -21.88 -13.77
C GLY A 9 -26.94 -20.56 -14.32
N ARG A 10 -26.90 -19.50 -13.49
CA ARG A 10 -26.35 -18.19 -13.93
C ARG A 10 -24.84 -18.23 -14.20
N ILE A 11 -24.06 -18.97 -13.41
CA ILE A 11 -22.61 -19.11 -13.61
C ILE A 11 -22.32 -19.85 -14.91
N LEU A 12 -23.12 -20.81 -15.28
CA LEU A 12 -22.96 -21.57 -16.53
C LEU A 12 -23.39 -20.76 -17.76
N GLU A 13 -24.37 -19.87 -17.64
CA GLU A 13 -24.80 -18.97 -18.73
C GLU A 13 -23.75 -17.86 -18.99
N GLU A 14 -23.04 -17.38 -17.98
CA GLU A 14 -22.04 -16.31 -18.12
C GLU A 14 -20.65 -16.81 -18.58
N THR A 15 -20.41 -18.13 -18.62
CA THR A 15 -19.10 -18.68 -18.99
C THR A 15 -19.24 -19.86 -19.99
N PRO A 16 -19.26 -19.60 -21.31
CA PRO A 16 -19.48 -20.61 -22.33
C PRO A 16 -18.49 -21.78 -22.31
N SER A 17 -17.29 -21.59 -21.81
CA SER A 17 -16.27 -22.63 -21.64
C SER A 17 -16.58 -23.64 -20.53
N LEU A 18 -17.45 -23.32 -19.58
CA LEU A 18 -17.87 -24.21 -18.49
C LEU A 18 -19.11 -25.06 -18.89
N SER A 19 -19.92 -24.61 -19.84
CA SER A 19 -21.09 -25.34 -20.30
C SER A 19 -20.72 -26.63 -21.08
N LEU A 20 -19.57 -26.62 -21.77
CA LEU A 20 -19.06 -27.81 -22.47
C LEU A 20 -18.58 -28.91 -21.53
N LEU A 21 -18.04 -28.51 -20.33
CA LEU A 21 -17.59 -29.45 -19.32
C LEU A 21 -18.75 -29.98 -18.43
N ALA A 22 -19.82 -29.21 -18.29
CA ALA A 22 -21.00 -29.65 -17.53
C ALA A 22 -21.74 -30.82 -18.20
N GLY A 23 -21.65 -30.96 -19.53
CA GLY A 23 -22.25 -32.06 -20.29
C GLY A 23 -21.61 -33.43 -20.02
N GLU A 24 -20.31 -33.47 -19.71
CA GLU A 24 -19.59 -34.72 -19.40
C GLU A 24 -19.69 -35.13 -17.92
N TYR A 25 -20.12 -34.24 -17.04
CA TYR A 25 -20.21 -34.48 -15.59
C TYR A 25 -21.62 -34.50 -15.02
N SER A 26 -22.65 -34.48 -15.87
CA SER A 26 -24.07 -34.55 -15.45
C SER A 26 -24.37 -35.80 -14.60
N ASP A 27 -23.71 -36.92 -14.87
CA ASP A 27 -23.94 -38.19 -14.16
C ASP A 27 -23.31 -38.21 -12.76
N LEU A 28 -22.29 -37.38 -12.50
CA LEU A 28 -21.67 -37.23 -11.18
C LEU A 28 -22.47 -36.34 -10.25
N LEU A 29 -23.19 -35.34 -10.78
CA LEU A 29 -24.03 -34.43 -9.97
C LEU A 29 -25.34 -35.07 -9.50
N THR A 30 -25.82 -36.09 -10.23
CA THR A 30 -27.03 -36.85 -9.86
C THR A 30 -26.81 -37.89 -8.76
N ALA A 31 -25.55 -38.29 -8.53
CA ALA A 31 -25.22 -39.31 -7.50
C ALA A 31 -25.20 -38.76 -6.04
N TYR A 32 -25.21 -37.46 -5.86
CA TYR A 32 -25.16 -36.84 -4.51
C TYR A 32 -26.52 -36.20 -4.15
N GLN A 33 -27.39 -36.97 -3.51
CA GLN A 33 -28.57 -36.46 -2.79
C GLN A 33 -28.08 -35.75 -1.52
N PHE A 34 -28.12 -34.42 -1.48
CA PHE A 34 -27.89 -33.65 -0.28
C PHE A 34 -29.17 -33.56 0.56
N PRO A 35 -29.15 -33.97 1.84
CA PRO A 35 -30.28 -33.71 2.73
C PRO A 35 -30.37 -32.21 3.03
N GLN A 36 -31.58 -31.72 3.27
CA GLN A 36 -31.86 -30.34 3.70
C GLN A 36 -31.11 -30.03 5.01
N VAL A 37 -30.06 -29.22 4.96
CA VAL A 37 -29.30 -28.78 6.12
C VAL A 37 -29.13 -27.27 6.04
N GLU A 38 -29.45 -26.57 7.12
CA GLU A 38 -29.14 -25.16 7.31
C GLU A 38 -27.64 -24.95 7.11
N LEU A 39 -27.29 -24.04 6.18
CA LEU A 39 -25.94 -23.70 5.81
C LEU A 39 -25.25 -22.92 6.95
N ASN A 40 -24.59 -23.63 7.86
CA ASN A 40 -23.71 -23.01 8.82
C ASN A 40 -22.29 -22.83 8.20
N ARG A 41 -21.46 -22.00 8.86
CA ARG A 41 -20.10 -21.64 8.39
C ARG A 41 -19.19 -22.84 8.11
N THR A 42 -19.40 -23.96 8.77
CA THR A 42 -18.60 -25.19 8.62
C THR A 42 -18.93 -25.91 7.30
N THR A 43 -20.17 -25.90 6.89
CA THR A 43 -20.64 -26.53 5.63
C THR A 43 -20.09 -25.79 4.41
N VAL A 44 -20.08 -24.44 4.42
CA VAL A 44 -19.49 -23.62 3.35
C VAL A 44 -17.98 -23.86 3.24
N SER A 45 -17.28 -23.97 4.37
CA SER A 45 -15.85 -24.27 4.38
C SER A 45 -15.52 -25.65 3.80
N THR A 46 -16.37 -26.65 4.05
CA THR A 46 -16.18 -28.01 3.56
C THR A 46 -16.45 -28.09 2.05
N VAL A 47 -17.49 -27.44 1.57
CA VAL A 47 -17.82 -27.37 0.13
C VAL A 47 -16.70 -26.66 -0.64
N LEU A 48 -16.16 -25.54 -0.13
CA LEU A 48 -15.03 -24.83 -0.73
C LEU A 48 -13.74 -25.69 -0.76
N LYS A 49 -13.50 -26.51 0.26
CA LYS A 49 -12.35 -27.43 0.27
C LYS A 49 -12.50 -28.57 -0.75
N MET A 50 -13.72 -29.09 -0.94
CA MET A 50 -13.99 -30.09 -1.95
C MET A 50 -13.86 -29.54 -3.37
N PHE A 51 -14.32 -28.32 -3.63
CA PHE A 51 -14.12 -27.65 -4.93
C PHE A 51 -12.62 -27.44 -5.21
N ASN A 52 -11.81 -27.00 -4.26
CA ASN A 52 -10.37 -26.87 -4.40
C ASN A 52 -9.70 -28.22 -4.73
N LEU A 53 -10.12 -29.29 -4.10
CA LEU A 53 -9.56 -30.63 -4.32
C LEU A 53 -9.88 -31.13 -5.74
N ILE A 54 -11.07 -30.88 -6.24
CA ILE A 54 -11.51 -31.28 -7.60
C ILE A 54 -10.72 -30.51 -8.65
N PHE A 55 -10.47 -29.19 -8.46
CA PHE A 55 -9.66 -28.37 -9.37
C PHE A 55 -8.18 -28.76 -9.40
N ILE A 56 -7.62 -29.18 -8.26
CA ILE A 56 -6.23 -29.65 -8.18
C ILE A 56 -6.08 -31.02 -8.89
N ILE A 57 -7.05 -31.90 -8.74
CA ILE A 57 -7.01 -33.25 -9.35
C ILE A 57 -7.23 -33.17 -10.88
N SER A 58 -7.98 -32.20 -11.38
CA SER A 58 -8.24 -32.04 -12.81
C SER A 58 -7.11 -31.35 -13.60
N GLY A 59 -6.05 -30.87 -12.94
CA GLY A 59 -4.90 -30.24 -13.62
C GLY A 59 -5.23 -28.92 -14.36
N LEU A 60 -6.42 -28.36 -14.15
CA LEU A 60 -6.93 -27.19 -14.88
C LEU A 60 -6.52 -25.84 -14.27
N MET A 61 -5.76 -25.81 -13.18
CA MET A 61 -5.27 -24.56 -12.59
C MET A 61 -3.80 -24.31 -12.93
N SER A 62 -3.57 -23.24 -13.69
CA SER A 62 -2.25 -22.61 -13.74
C SER A 62 -1.83 -22.15 -12.32
N PRO A 63 -0.54 -22.26 -11.94
CA PRO A 63 -0.02 -21.85 -10.63
C PRO A 63 -0.39 -20.41 -10.21
N ILE A 64 -0.71 -19.55 -11.18
CA ILE A 64 -1.09 -18.14 -10.98
C ILE A 64 -2.45 -18.01 -10.26
N TYR A 65 -3.40 -18.90 -10.53
CA TYR A 65 -4.73 -18.85 -9.90
C TYR A 65 -4.76 -19.41 -8.47
N ALA A 66 -3.89 -20.36 -8.16
CA ALA A 66 -3.77 -20.91 -6.80
C ALA A 66 -3.28 -19.86 -5.77
N TYR A 67 -2.53 -18.84 -6.21
CA TYR A 67 -2.03 -17.77 -5.36
C TYR A 67 -3.12 -16.76 -4.96
N SER A 68 -4.11 -16.54 -5.84
CA SER A 68 -5.18 -15.55 -5.61
C SER A 68 -6.20 -16.01 -4.56
N PHE A 69 -6.44 -17.31 -4.41
CA PHE A 69 -7.45 -17.85 -3.47
C PHE A 69 -6.95 -18.02 -2.02
N ARG A 70 -5.63 -17.97 -1.78
CA ARG A 70 -5.07 -18.06 -0.43
C ARG A 70 -5.22 -16.77 0.42
N SER A 71 -5.55 -15.64 -0.18
CA SER A 71 -5.60 -14.34 0.51
C SER A 71 -6.98 -13.94 1.07
N LEU A 72 -8.03 -14.73 0.86
CA LEU A 72 -9.36 -14.44 1.39
C LEU A 72 -9.66 -15.21 2.70
N ARG A 73 -8.92 -14.89 3.77
CA ARG A 73 -9.38 -15.15 5.14
C ARG A 73 -9.93 -13.87 5.74
N MET A 74 -11.24 -13.81 5.92
CA MET A 74 -11.89 -12.74 6.68
C MET A 74 -11.33 -12.68 8.11
N VAL A 75 -10.88 -11.51 8.51
CA VAL A 75 -10.49 -11.18 9.88
C VAL A 75 -11.78 -11.14 10.73
N SER A 76 -11.83 -11.93 11.79
CA SER A 76 -12.89 -11.85 12.79
C SER A 76 -12.67 -10.58 13.62
N THR A 77 -13.71 -9.77 13.72
CA THR A 77 -13.74 -8.59 14.57
C THR A 77 -13.85 -9.01 16.04
N SER A 78 -12.76 -8.99 16.78
CA SER A 78 -12.76 -8.85 18.23
C SER A 78 -11.83 -7.70 18.60
N ASN A 79 -12.24 -6.89 19.59
CA ASN A 79 -11.55 -5.71 20.05
C ASN A 79 -10.15 -5.97 20.67
N ASP A 80 -9.71 -7.23 20.70
CA ASP A 80 -8.38 -7.65 21.21
C ASP A 80 -7.24 -7.54 20.17
N VAL A 81 -7.49 -6.98 18.98
CA VAL A 81 -6.49 -6.94 17.91
C VAL A 81 -5.43 -5.87 18.14
N ASN A 82 -5.69 -4.87 18.99
CA ASN A 82 -4.77 -3.74 19.17
C ASN A 82 -3.51 -4.06 20.00
N GLU A 83 -3.50 -5.09 20.84
CA GLU A 83 -2.31 -5.41 21.67
C GLU A 83 -1.33 -6.42 21.04
N LYS A 84 -1.74 -7.20 20.05
CA LYS A 84 -0.89 -8.27 19.50
C LYS A 84 0.01 -7.89 18.31
N PHE A 85 -0.16 -6.71 17.73
CA PHE A 85 0.60 -6.30 16.54
C PHE A 85 1.76 -5.33 16.81
N THR A 86 1.98 -4.93 18.05
CA THR A 86 3.04 -3.97 18.41
C THR A 86 4.41 -4.61 18.64
N HIS A 87 4.51 -5.92 18.70
CA HIS A 87 5.78 -6.60 18.99
C HIS A 87 6.08 -7.69 17.95
N VAL A 88 6.83 -7.35 16.91
CA VAL A 88 7.45 -8.33 16.01
C VAL A 88 8.86 -8.60 16.56
N PRO A 89 9.13 -9.80 17.11
CA PRO A 89 10.45 -10.12 17.61
C PRO A 89 11.49 -10.00 16.47
N GLY A 90 12.60 -9.30 16.73
CA GLY A 90 13.68 -9.12 15.75
C GLY A 90 13.67 -7.79 14.99
N LEU A 91 12.65 -6.93 15.17
CA LEU A 91 12.62 -5.58 14.58
C LEU A 91 13.25 -4.50 15.50
N GLU A 92 13.69 -4.85 16.69
CA GLU A 92 14.11 -3.92 17.75
C GLU A 92 15.37 -3.10 17.42
N ASN A 93 16.14 -3.49 16.41
CA ASN A 93 17.40 -2.82 16.05
C ASN A 93 17.41 -2.20 14.65
N VAL A 94 16.24 -2.04 14.00
CA VAL A 94 16.21 -1.51 12.65
C VAL A 94 16.04 -0.01 12.68
N ILE A 95 17.02 0.72 12.17
CA ILE A 95 16.93 2.17 11.98
C ILE A 95 15.89 2.45 10.88
N ARG A 96 14.74 2.96 11.27
CA ARG A 96 13.63 3.30 10.36
C ARG A 96 12.92 4.57 10.80
N PRO A 97 12.36 5.34 9.87
CA PRO A 97 11.40 6.36 10.23
C PRO A 97 10.22 5.74 10.97
N SER A 98 9.68 6.46 11.95
CA SER A 98 8.49 6.04 12.66
C SER A 98 7.30 5.89 11.69
N ILE A 99 6.27 5.16 12.11
CA ILE A 99 5.03 5.04 11.31
C ILE A 99 4.36 6.41 11.15
N VAL A 100 4.48 7.25 12.16
CA VAL A 100 3.98 8.63 12.17
C VAL A 100 4.68 9.47 11.10
N ASP A 101 6.03 9.44 11.07
CA ASP A 101 6.83 10.15 10.04
C ASP A 101 6.52 9.65 8.63
N LYS A 102 6.35 8.34 8.47
CA LYS A 102 5.94 7.75 7.19
C LYS A 102 4.56 8.23 6.75
N ALA A 103 3.57 8.23 7.65
CA ALA A 103 2.23 8.73 7.35
C ALA A 103 2.27 10.21 6.94
N ARG A 104 3.04 11.01 7.68
CA ARG A 104 3.23 12.44 7.39
C ARG A 104 3.90 12.67 6.04
N THR A 105 4.93 11.88 5.73
CA THR A 105 5.64 11.93 4.45
C THR A 105 4.72 11.58 3.27
N ILE A 106 3.93 10.52 3.39
CA ILE A 106 2.99 10.10 2.33
C ILE A 106 1.98 11.20 2.05
N THR A 107 1.35 11.74 3.09
CA THR A 107 0.36 12.81 2.94
C THR A 107 0.98 14.07 2.32
N HIS A 108 2.26 14.32 2.57
CA HIS A 108 2.99 15.46 1.98
C HIS A 108 3.36 15.24 0.51
N VAL A 109 3.81 14.05 0.15
CA VAL A 109 4.24 13.72 -1.23
C VAL A 109 3.06 13.61 -2.17
N CYS A 110 1.96 13.02 -1.69
CA CYS A 110 0.75 12.90 -2.49
C CYS A 110 0.02 14.25 -2.52
N THR A 111 -0.34 14.69 -3.71
CA THR A 111 -1.08 15.94 -3.94
C THR A 111 -2.51 15.71 -4.36
N SER A 112 -2.94 14.45 -4.44
CA SER A 112 -4.29 14.06 -4.79
C SER A 112 -4.70 12.78 -4.05
N GLY A 113 -6.01 12.54 -3.99
CA GLY A 113 -6.54 11.37 -3.32
C GLY A 113 -8.01 11.13 -3.64
N THR A 114 -8.58 10.15 -2.95
CA THR A 114 -10.01 9.88 -2.99
C THR A 114 -10.68 10.43 -1.73
N LEU A 115 -11.53 11.44 -1.91
CA LEU A 115 -12.38 11.95 -0.85
C LEU A 115 -13.65 11.10 -0.78
N CYS A 116 -13.89 10.46 0.35
CA CYS A 116 -15.12 9.73 0.62
C CYS A 116 -16.05 10.59 1.48
N THR A 117 -17.29 10.70 1.05
CA THR A 117 -18.37 11.45 1.70
C THR A 117 -19.59 10.56 1.84
N LEU A 118 -20.54 10.92 2.69
CA LEU A 118 -21.81 10.20 2.83
C LEU A 118 -22.87 10.83 1.93
N SER A 119 -23.53 10.00 1.11
CA SER A 119 -24.50 10.46 0.11
C SER A 119 -25.67 11.21 0.73
N ALA A 120 -25.96 12.39 0.21
CA ALA A 120 -27.16 13.17 0.51
C ALA A 120 -28.36 12.79 -0.37
N ASP A 121 -28.19 11.83 -1.30
CA ASP A 121 -29.25 11.39 -2.20
C ASP A 121 -30.35 10.65 -1.43
N SER A 122 -31.59 11.08 -1.60
CA SER A 122 -32.74 10.51 -0.91
C SER A 122 -33.02 9.05 -1.29
N THR A 123 -32.53 8.60 -2.45
CA THR A 123 -32.70 7.19 -2.91
C THR A 123 -31.62 6.28 -2.35
N MET A 124 -30.45 6.83 -1.96
CA MET A 124 -29.35 6.12 -1.36
C MET A 124 -28.69 6.95 -0.25
N PRO A 125 -29.42 7.23 0.85
CA PRO A 125 -28.90 8.08 1.92
C PRO A 125 -27.74 7.39 2.65
N ASP A 126 -26.75 8.20 3.04
CA ASP A 126 -25.59 7.77 3.85
C ASP A 126 -24.72 6.67 3.22
N VAL A 127 -24.92 6.35 1.94
CA VAL A 127 -24.03 5.44 1.22
C VAL A 127 -22.67 6.13 1.00
N PRO A 128 -21.53 5.48 1.28
CA PRO A 128 -20.21 6.03 1.01
C PRO A 128 -20.02 6.35 -0.48
N PHE A 129 -19.65 7.59 -0.78
CA PHE A 129 -19.38 8.08 -2.12
C PHE A 129 -17.93 8.56 -2.21
N GLY A 130 -17.12 7.93 -3.07
CA GLY A 130 -15.73 8.30 -3.32
C GLY A 130 -15.59 9.16 -4.58
N SER A 131 -14.82 10.25 -4.49
CA SER A 131 -14.49 11.13 -5.62
C SER A 131 -13.02 11.53 -5.58
N TYR A 132 -12.43 11.72 -6.77
CA TYR A 132 -11.09 12.27 -6.87
C TYR A 132 -11.06 13.74 -6.40
N VAL A 133 -10.03 14.10 -5.66
CA VAL A 133 -9.74 15.48 -5.26
C VAL A 133 -8.25 15.75 -5.28
N ASP A 134 -7.89 16.97 -5.65
CA ASP A 134 -6.57 17.52 -5.42
C ASP A 134 -6.52 18.15 -4.03
N TYR A 135 -5.34 18.11 -3.39
CA TYR A 135 -5.13 18.71 -2.10
C TYR A 135 -3.68 19.18 -1.91
N VAL A 136 -3.51 20.06 -0.96
CA VAL A 136 -2.22 20.37 -0.33
C VAL A 136 -2.39 20.21 1.18
N ILE A 137 -1.30 20.25 1.92
CA ILE A 137 -1.36 20.16 3.39
C ILE A 137 -0.92 21.47 4.02
N ASP A 138 -1.51 21.79 5.16
CA ASP A 138 -1.05 22.88 6.02
C ASP A 138 0.17 22.48 6.87
N GLN A 139 0.62 23.37 7.74
CA GLN A 139 1.77 23.15 8.63
C GLN A 139 1.57 21.96 9.58
N ASN A 140 0.32 21.68 9.99
CA ASN A 140 -0.05 20.55 10.84
C ASN A 140 -0.25 19.25 10.05
N GLY A 141 -0.20 19.32 8.71
CA GLY A 141 -0.47 18.19 7.83
C GLY A 141 -1.95 17.96 7.54
N TRP A 142 -2.80 18.92 7.82
CA TRP A 142 -4.20 18.82 7.51
C TRP A 142 -4.43 19.07 6.02
N PRO A 143 -5.17 18.19 5.32
CA PRO A 143 -5.44 18.39 3.91
C PRO A 143 -6.32 19.63 3.67
N ILE A 144 -5.88 20.47 2.75
CA ILE A 144 -6.62 21.63 2.22
C ILE A 144 -7.11 21.28 0.83
N LEU A 145 -8.40 21.46 0.59
CA LEU A 145 -9.11 21.15 -0.64
C LEU A 145 -9.66 22.43 -1.26
N LEU A 146 -9.76 22.46 -2.59
CA LEU A 146 -10.52 23.47 -3.34
C LEU A 146 -11.72 22.79 -3.99
N LEU A 147 -12.90 22.96 -3.43
CA LEU A 147 -14.11 22.26 -3.84
C LEU A 147 -15.09 23.19 -4.54
N SER A 148 -15.71 22.72 -5.63
CA SER A 148 -16.84 23.42 -6.25
C SER A 148 -18.10 23.26 -5.40
N ASP A 149 -18.81 24.34 -5.15
CA ASP A 149 -20.06 24.33 -4.39
C ASP A 149 -21.17 23.45 -5.02
N GLN A 150 -21.10 23.26 -6.34
CA GLN A 150 -22.08 22.46 -7.09
C GLN A 150 -21.71 20.98 -7.17
N SER A 151 -20.52 20.59 -6.76
CA SER A 151 -20.08 19.19 -6.82
C SER A 151 -20.87 18.30 -5.87
N LEU A 152 -21.00 17.02 -6.23
CA LEU A 152 -21.76 16.07 -5.44
C LEU A 152 -21.14 15.89 -4.03
N HIS A 153 -19.81 15.82 -3.95
CA HIS A 153 -19.15 15.74 -2.64
C HIS A 153 -19.43 16.98 -1.77
N SER A 154 -19.54 18.19 -2.36
CA SER A 154 -19.90 19.40 -1.59
C SER A 154 -21.36 19.38 -1.11
N GLN A 155 -22.27 18.78 -1.90
CA GLN A 155 -23.64 18.55 -1.45
C GLN A 155 -23.68 17.56 -0.29
N ASN A 156 -22.95 16.47 -0.40
CA ASN A 156 -22.81 15.46 0.64
C ASN A 156 -22.23 16.04 1.94
N ILE A 157 -21.17 16.86 1.84
CA ILE A 157 -20.52 17.52 2.98
C ILE A 157 -21.48 18.46 3.72
N ARG A 158 -22.35 19.17 2.98
CA ARG A 158 -23.40 20.01 3.62
C ARG A 158 -24.41 19.19 4.40
N HIS A 159 -24.69 17.96 3.95
CA HIS A 159 -25.53 17.02 4.66
C HIS A 159 -24.81 16.41 5.87
N ASN A 160 -23.58 15.93 5.67
CA ASN A 160 -22.75 15.35 6.72
C ASN A 160 -21.28 15.73 6.51
N PRO A 161 -20.67 16.52 7.43
CA PRO A 161 -19.31 17.01 7.29
C PRO A 161 -18.23 15.93 7.53
N SER A 162 -18.61 14.74 7.95
CA SER A 162 -17.69 13.62 8.18
C SER A 162 -17.18 13.08 6.85
N VAL A 163 -15.86 13.01 6.70
CA VAL A 163 -15.20 12.58 5.47
C VAL A 163 -14.02 11.67 5.78
N SER A 164 -13.57 10.95 4.76
CA SER A 164 -12.25 10.36 4.77
C SER A 164 -11.50 10.67 3.48
N LEU A 165 -10.22 10.96 3.59
CA LEU A 165 -9.31 11.14 2.46
C LEU A 165 -8.36 9.94 2.42
N PHE A 166 -8.44 9.17 1.34
CA PHE A 166 -7.50 8.10 1.03
C PHE A 166 -6.44 8.62 0.08
N THR A 167 -5.18 8.41 0.42
CA THR A 167 -4.04 8.74 -0.43
C THR A 167 -3.01 7.61 -0.43
N GLN A 168 -2.34 7.42 -1.56
CA GLN A 168 -1.38 6.34 -1.76
C GLN A 168 -0.21 6.84 -2.59
N LEU A 169 1.02 6.44 -2.23
CA LEU A 169 2.20 6.75 -3.02
C LEU A 169 2.02 6.32 -4.48
N PRO A 170 2.46 7.15 -5.44
CA PRO A 170 2.44 6.77 -6.84
C PRO A 170 3.41 5.61 -7.09
N ARG A 171 3.18 4.87 -8.17
CA ARG A 171 4.13 3.84 -8.59
C ARG A 171 5.40 4.51 -9.12
N SER A 172 6.54 4.10 -8.61
CA SER A 172 7.85 4.52 -9.14
C SER A 172 8.26 3.70 -10.38
N HIS A 173 7.59 2.56 -10.64
CA HIS A 173 7.89 1.67 -11.76
C HIS A 173 6.62 0.93 -12.19
N PRO A 174 6.37 0.70 -13.51
CA PRO A 174 5.18 0.03 -14.02
C PRO A 174 4.92 -1.37 -13.43
N MET A 175 6.00 -2.11 -13.15
CA MET A 175 5.92 -3.46 -12.56
C MET A 175 5.73 -3.48 -11.04
N GLN A 176 5.74 -2.32 -10.38
CA GLN A 176 5.50 -2.24 -8.94
C GLN A 176 4.03 -2.57 -8.63
N GLN A 177 3.83 -3.53 -7.73
CA GLN A 177 2.48 -3.91 -7.31
C GLN A 177 1.86 -2.79 -6.47
N THR A 178 0.65 -2.38 -6.81
CA THR A 178 -0.08 -1.32 -6.11
C THR A 178 -0.30 -1.67 -4.63
N ALA A 179 -0.54 -2.94 -4.31
CA ALA A 179 -0.72 -3.42 -2.94
C ALA A 179 0.54 -3.27 -2.06
N ALA A 180 1.73 -3.16 -2.68
CA ALA A 180 2.98 -2.95 -1.97
C ALA A 180 3.26 -1.47 -1.66
N LEU A 181 2.42 -0.55 -2.14
CA LEU A 181 2.58 0.89 -1.90
C LEU A 181 1.99 1.27 -0.55
N SER A 182 2.74 2.06 0.19
CA SER A 182 2.25 2.65 1.43
C SER A 182 1.14 3.67 1.17
N ARG A 183 0.16 3.69 2.05
CA ARG A 183 -1.06 4.50 1.93
C ARG A 183 -1.54 4.99 3.28
N VAL A 184 -2.26 6.08 3.25
CA VAL A 184 -2.84 6.71 4.44
C VAL A 184 -4.32 7.00 4.19
N THR A 185 -5.13 6.79 5.20
CA THR A 185 -6.52 7.25 5.25
C THR A 185 -6.67 8.21 6.42
N ILE A 186 -7.03 9.45 6.13
CA ILE A 186 -7.33 10.48 7.13
C ILE A 186 -8.84 10.55 7.27
N LEU A 187 -9.36 10.25 8.45
CA LEU A 187 -10.77 10.39 8.80
C LEU A 187 -10.93 11.66 9.64
N GLY A 188 -11.94 12.46 9.33
CA GLY A 188 -12.16 13.70 10.05
C GLY A 188 -13.39 14.45 9.57
N LYS A 189 -13.41 15.75 9.85
CA LYS A 189 -14.50 16.64 9.45
C LYS A 189 -13.99 17.79 8.60
N ILE A 190 -14.79 18.14 7.60
CA ILE A 190 -14.55 19.36 6.81
C ILE A 190 -14.80 20.58 7.70
N GLN A 191 -13.87 21.51 7.60
CA GLN A 191 -13.96 22.84 8.21
C GLN A 191 -13.65 23.92 7.17
N ASP A 192 -14.36 25.03 7.25
CA ASP A 192 -14.03 26.21 6.46
C ASP A 192 -12.71 26.81 6.93
N LEU A 193 -11.92 27.32 6.00
CA LEU A 193 -10.73 28.10 6.35
C LEU A 193 -11.10 29.42 6.98
N VAL A 194 -10.41 29.81 8.03
CA VAL A 194 -10.49 31.18 8.56
C VAL A 194 -9.86 32.17 7.58
N THR A 195 -10.25 33.43 7.67
CA THR A 195 -9.87 34.47 6.69
C THR A 195 -8.34 34.58 6.53
N GLU A 196 -7.62 34.45 7.63
CA GLU A 196 -6.16 34.56 7.69
C GLU A 196 -5.46 33.42 6.95
N GLU A 197 -6.06 32.24 6.92
CA GLU A 197 -5.50 31.05 6.24
C GLU A 197 -5.74 31.05 4.73
N LYS A 198 -6.75 31.78 4.23
CA LYS A 198 -7.16 31.69 2.82
C LYS A 198 -6.08 32.09 1.83
N SER A 199 -5.32 33.14 2.13
CA SER A 199 -4.26 33.63 1.24
C SER A 199 -3.09 32.64 1.16
N SER A 200 -2.67 32.08 2.28
CA SER A 200 -1.61 31.07 2.31
C SER A 200 -2.04 29.76 1.68
N ALA A 201 -3.28 29.32 1.93
CA ALA A 201 -3.88 28.14 1.33
C ALA A 201 -3.97 28.27 -0.21
N LYS A 202 -4.48 29.41 -0.70
CA LYS A 202 -4.52 29.70 -2.13
C LYS A 202 -3.14 29.64 -2.75
N TYR A 203 -2.14 30.33 -2.14
CA TYR A 203 -0.78 30.34 -2.65
C TYR A 203 -0.20 28.92 -2.70
N ALA A 204 -0.27 28.15 -1.62
CA ALA A 204 0.23 26.79 -1.57
C ALA A 204 -0.48 25.87 -2.59
N PHE A 205 -1.79 26.01 -2.74
CA PHE A 205 -2.59 25.19 -3.65
C PHE A 205 -2.26 25.49 -5.11
N THR A 206 -2.19 26.78 -5.50
CA THR A 206 -1.88 27.19 -6.88
C THR A 206 -0.44 26.90 -7.28
N LEU A 207 0.49 26.87 -6.32
CA LEU A 207 1.87 26.46 -6.56
C LEU A 207 1.98 24.98 -7.00
N VAL A 208 1.17 24.12 -6.40
CA VAL A 208 1.16 22.68 -6.69
C VAL A 208 0.21 22.36 -7.86
N HIS A 209 -0.96 22.97 -7.89
CA HIS A 209 -2.03 22.75 -8.86
C HIS A 209 -2.23 24.01 -9.72
N THR A 210 -1.45 24.17 -10.77
CA THR A 210 -1.37 25.38 -11.60
C THR A 210 -2.73 25.79 -12.22
N TYR A 211 -3.63 24.83 -12.51
CA TYR A 211 -4.95 25.11 -13.01
C TYR A 211 -5.83 25.91 -12.01
N ALA A 212 -5.51 25.83 -10.72
CA ALA A 212 -6.29 26.49 -9.68
C ALA A 212 -6.22 28.01 -9.74
N ASP A 213 -5.20 28.60 -10.37
CA ASP A 213 -5.12 30.05 -10.61
C ASP A 213 -6.36 30.59 -11.33
N GLN A 214 -6.98 29.77 -12.19
CA GLN A 214 -8.14 30.17 -12.99
C GLN A 214 -9.45 30.14 -12.19
N ILE A 215 -9.52 29.38 -11.10
CA ILE A 215 -10.76 29.09 -10.39
C ILE A 215 -10.75 29.49 -8.92
N ALA A 216 -9.58 29.70 -8.32
CA ALA A 216 -9.45 29.94 -6.88
C ALA A 216 -10.14 31.20 -6.37
N ASP A 217 -10.32 32.22 -7.23
CA ASP A 217 -11.06 33.47 -6.92
C ASP A 217 -12.52 33.43 -7.32
N SER A 218 -12.97 32.35 -7.95
CA SER A 218 -14.37 32.22 -8.34
C SER A 218 -15.25 31.95 -7.12
N PRO A 219 -16.37 32.64 -6.96
CA PRO A 219 -17.32 32.41 -5.86
C PRO A 219 -17.97 31.02 -5.90
N LYS A 220 -17.79 30.29 -7.00
CA LYS A 220 -18.25 28.87 -7.14
C LYS A 220 -17.35 27.87 -6.50
N PHE A 221 -16.17 28.27 -6.06
CA PHE A 221 -15.17 27.39 -5.43
C PHE A 221 -14.84 27.88 -4.03
N LYS A 222 -14.59 26.94 -3.14
CA LYS A 222 -14.34 27.23 -1.74
C LYS A 222 -13.17 26.41 -1.23
N PHE A 223 -12.23 27.07 -0.55
CA PHE A 223 -11.20 26.38 0.21
C PHE A 223 -11.77 25.86 1.53
N CYS A 224 -11.51 24.60 1.82
CA CYS A 224 -11.82 23.97 3.08
C CYS A 224 -10.66 23.07 3.50
N LYS A 225 -10.63 22.65 4.77
CA LYS A 225 -9.65 21.72 5.28
C LYS A 225 -10.29 20.55 5.99
N ILE A 226 -9.63 19.41 5.99
CA ILE A 226 -10.02 18.25 6.78
C ILE A 226 -9.30 18.35 8.12
N LYS A 227 -10.06 18.50 9.21
CA LYS A 227 -9.53 18.32 10.57
C LYS A 227 -9.47 16.84 10.88
N PRO A 228 -8.27 16.23 11.02
CA PRO A 228 -8.15 14.82 11.34
C PRO A 228 -8.72 14.49 12.71
N GLU A 229 -9.48 13.41 12.80
CA GLU A 229 -9.94 12.80 14.06
C GLU A 229 -9.27 11.43 14.26
N LYS A 230 -8.97 10.72 13.17
CA LYS A 230 -8.21 9.46 13.16
C LYS A 230 -7.41 9.35 11.89
N ILE A 231 -6.25 8.71 11.97
CA ILE A 231 -5.38 8.47 10.81
C ILE A 231 -5.02 6.99 10.79
N TYR A 232 -5.21 6.35 9.65
CA TYR A 232 -4.88 4.95 9.45
C TYR A 232 -3.76 4.81 8.43
N PHE A 233 -2.64 4.26 8.84
CA PHE A 233 -1.51 3.96 7.98
C PHE A 233 -1.55 2.49 7.58
N SER A 234 -1.30 2.23 6.31
CA SER A 234 -1.04 0.88 5.82
C SER A 234 0.25 0.91 4.99
N GLY A 235 1.28 0.29 5.51
CA GLY A 235 2.52 0.08 4.79
C GLY A 235 2.35 -0.89 3.63
N GLY A 236 3.37 -1.00 2.80
CA GLY A 236 3.44 -2.02 1.75
C GLY A 236 3.56 -3.44 2.34
N PHE A 237 3.99 -4.37 1.50
CA PHE A 237 4.17 -5.78 1.89
C PHE A 237 5.01 -5.90 3.17
N GLY A 238 4.54 -6.72 4.14
CA GLY A 238 5.26 -7.00 5.39
C GLY A 238 5.21 -5.91 6.47
N VAL A 239 4.54 -4.77 6.21
CA VAL A 239 4.36 -3.70 7.20
C VAL A 239 2.95 -3.74 7.77
N ALA A 240 2.84 -3.77 9.09
CA ALA A 240 1.56 -3.78 9.78
C ALA A 240 0.75 -2.51 9.46
N ALA A 241 -0.54 -2.69 9.22
CA ALA A 241 -1.48 -1.59 9.15
C ALA A 241 -1.88 -1.19 10.57
N THR A 242 -1.85 0.10 10.88
CA THR A 242 -2.10 0.59 12.24
C THR A 242 -2.72 1.99 12.26
N TRP A 243 -3.34 2.30 13.38
CA TRP A 243 -3.79 3.65 13.68
C TRP A 243 -2.60 4.51 14.12
N VAL A 244 -2.57 5.74 13.65
CA VAL A 244 -1.56 6.75 13.97
C VAL A 244 -2.20 7.76 14.92
N ASP A 245 -1.48 8.13 15.97
CA ASP A 245 -1.92 9.21 16.85
C ASP A 245 -1.92 10.55 16.11
N VAL A 246 -3.02 11.29 16.21
CA VAL A 246 -3.20 12.55 15.48
C VAL A 246 -2.26 13.63 16.00
N THR A 247 -2.03 13.69 17.32
CA THR A 247 -1.17 14.71 17.91
C THR A 247 0.30 14.49 17.51
N GLU A 248 0.75 13.23 17.52
CA GLU A 248 2.09 12.89 17.04
C GLU A 248 2.23 13.19 15.53
N TYR A 249 1.20 12.90 14.74
CA TYR A 249 1.19 13.20 13.30
C TYR A 249 1.29 14.70 13.02
N GLU A 250 0.61 15.55 13.78
CA GLU A 250 0.68 17.00 13.65
C GLU A 250 2.07 17.55 13.95
N LEU A 251 2.78 16.93 14.90
CA LEU A 251 4.15 17.31 15.28
C LEU A 251 5.21 16.75 14.30
N ALA A 252 4.92 15.64 13.63
CA ALA A 252 5.83 15.00 12.71
C ALA A 252 6.12 15.87 11.49
N LYS A 253 7.28 15.63 10.88
CA LYS A 253 7.68 16.31 9.64
C LYS A 253 7.84 15.29 8.54
N PRO A 254 7.59 15.68 7.28
CA PRO A 254 7.91 14.85 6.13
C PRO A 254 9.41 14.51 6.12
N ASP A 255 9.75 13.35 5.58
CA ASP A 255 11.14 12.97 5.36
C ASP A 255 11.86 14.02 4.51
N VAL A 256 13.11 14.31 4.82
CA VAL A 256 13.90 15.32 4.11
C VAL A 256 14.11 14.98 2.63
N LEU A 257 13.98 13.70 2.26
CA LEU A 257 14.10 13.22 0.88
C LEU A 257 12.76 13.14 0.16
N ALA A 258 11.66 13.51 0.80
CA ALA A 258 10.29 13.25 0.34
C ALA A 258 10.04 13.65 -1.14
N GLN A 259 10.60 14.78 -1.58
CA GLN A 259 10.39 15.30 -2.94
C GLN A 259 11.26 14.59 -3.98
N GLU A 260 12.44 14.10 -3.61
CA GLU A 260 13.44 13.54 -4.51
C GLU A 260 13.40 12.02 -4.62
N VAL A 261 12.75 11.34 -3.67
CA VAL A 261 12.74 9.86 -3.59
C VAL A 261 12.29 9.22 -4.89
N ALA A 262 11.23 9.71 -5.52
CA ALA A 262 10.69 9.12 -6.75
C ALA A 262 11.73 9.11 -7.89
N ALA A 263 12.42 10.24 -8.09
CA ALA A 263 13.48 10.37 -9.07
C ALA A 263 14.71 9.52 -8.72
N MET A 264 15.08 9.46 -7.43
CA MET A 264 16.18 8.62 -6.95
C MET A 264 15.90 7.13 -7.20
N LEU A 265 14.70 6.64 -6.87
CA LEU A 265 14.29 5.25 -7.09
C LEU A 265 14.33 4.89 -8.58
N ALA A 266 13.79 5.76 -9.44
CA ALA A 266 13.80 5.54 -10.89
C ALA A 266 15.23 5.39 -11.40
N LYS A 267 16.13 6.30 -11.03
CA LYS A 267 17.53 6.29 -11.44
C LYS A 267 18.31 5.10 -10.89
N LEU A 268 18.19 4.79 -9.60
CA LEU A 268 18.86 3.65 -8.98
C LEU A 268 18.46 2.32 -9.66
N ASN A 269 17.17 2.12 -9.89
CA ASN A 269 16.66 0.90 -10.51
C ASN A 269 16.97 0.80 -12.01
N ALA A 270 17.16 1.92 -12.72
CA ALA A 270 17.53 1.92 -14.12
C ALA A 270 19.05 1.71 -14.32
N ASP A 271 19.86 2.50 -13.60
CA ASP A 271 21.28 2.70 -13.92
C ASP A 271 22.22 1.85 -13.05
N LYS A 272 21.76 1.38 -11.87
CA LYS A 272 22.63 0.79 -10.83
C LYS A 272 22.44 -0.71 -10.61
N ARG A 273 22.01 -1.45 -11.63
CA ARG A 273 21.72 -2.88 -11.52
C ARG A 273 22.91 -3.72 -11.09
N LYS A 274 24.10 -3.42 -11.62
CA LYS A 274 25.32 -4.16 -11.26
C LYS A 274 25.72 -3.90 -9.81
N GLU A 275 25.70 -2.64 -9.41
CA GLU A 275 26.00 -2.22 -8.04
C GLU A 275 24.99 -2.79 -7.04
N LEU A 276 23.69 -2.84 -7.39
CA LEU A 276 22.66 -3.46 -6.56
C LEU A 276 22.88 -4.97 -6.43
N SER A 277 23.33 -5.67 -7.48
CA SER A 277 23.68 -7.10 -7.39
C SER A 277 24.87 -7.33 -6.48
N LEU A 278 25.93 -6.51 -6.57
CA LEU A 278 27.07 -6.57 -5.66
C LEU A 278 26.67 -6.31 -4.20
N LEU A 279 25.79 -5.33 -4.00
CA LEU A 279 25.25 -5.01 -2.67
C LEU A 279 24.48 -6.20 -2.10
N ALA A 280 23.65 -6.88 -2.89
CA ALA A 280 22.94 -8.07 -2.48
C ALA A 280 23.89 -9.21 -2.13
N LYS A 281 24.95 -9.42 -2.91
CA LYS A 281 25.99 -10.43 -2.66
C LYS A 281 26.72 -10.16 -1.34
N HIS A 282 27.23 -8.96 -1.16
CA HIS A 282 28.20 -8.66 -0.08
C HIS A 282 27.54 -8.28 1.25
N PHE A 283 26.37 -7.63 1.22
CA PHE A 283 25.70 -7.20 2.44
C PHE A 283 24.48 -8.05 2.81
N LEU A 284 23.79 -8.64 1.81
CA LEU A 284 22.59 -9.41 2.07
C LEU A 284 22.83 -10.93 2.05
N GLY A 285 24.03 -11.38 1.68
CA GLY A 285 24.36 -12.80 1.59
C GLY A 285 23.61 -13.55 0.48
N VAL A 286 23.15 -12.84 -0.55
CA VAL A 286 22.43 -13.45 -1.68
C VAL A 286 23.44 -14.13 -2.60
N ASP A 287 23.22 -15.43 -2.88
CA ASP A 287 24.08 -16.19 -3.78
C ASP A 287 24.02 -15.62 -5.21
N PRO A 288 25.18 -15.24 -5.80
CA PRO A 288 25.23 -14.71 -7.16
C PRO A 288 24.72 -15.70 -8.22
N GLN A 289 24.74 -17.00 -7.95
CA GLN A 289 24.27 -18.04 -8.87
C GLN A 289 22.75 -18.05 -9.02
N LEU A 290 22.01 -17.44 -8.08
CA LEU A 290 20.54 -17.43 -8.07
C LEU A 290 19.93 -16.41 -9.03
N GLN A 291 20.70 -15.70 -9.86
CA GLN A 291 20.21 -14.70 -10.82
C GLN A 291 19.10 -13.81 -10.23
N ALA A 292 19.33 -13.23 -9.06
CA ALA A 292 18.32 -12.44 -8.37
C ALA A 292 18.13 -11.06 -9.03
N ASP A 293 16.87 -10.66 -9.23
CA ASP A 293 16.53 -9.26 -9.57
C ASP A 293 16.45 -8.44 -8.27
N VAL A 294 17.37 -7.50 -8.12
CA VAL A 294 17.47 -6.64 -6.93
C VAL A 294 16.96 -5.25 -7.28
N ARG A 295 16.01 -4.76 -6.48
CA ARG A 295 15.40 -3.43 -6.68
C ARG A 295 15.29 -2.65 -5.41
N VAL A 296 15.60 -1.37 -5.50
CA VAL A 296 15.32 -0.40 -4.43
C VAL A 296 13.82 -0.13 -4.41
N GLN A 297 13.21 -0.31 -3.23
CA GLN A 297 11.77 -0.08 -3.02
C GLN A 297 11.49 1.26 -2.34
N ALA A 298 12.35 1.67 -1.42
CA ALA A 298 12.26 2.95 -0.72
C ALA A 298 13.64 3.46 -0.35
N VAL A 299 13.76 4.77 -0.24
CA VAL A 299 14.90 5.48 0.36
C VAL A 299 14.32 6.52 1.30
N ASP A 300 14.87 6.62 2.48
CA ASP A 300 14.55 7.66 3.47
C ASP A 300 15.83 8.16 4.14
N HIS A 301 15.72 9.13 5.01
CA HIS A 301 16.88 9.74 5.65
C HIS A 301 17.72 8.79 6.51
N LEU A 302 17.25 7.58 6.80
CA LEU A 302 17.94 6.59 7.62
C LEU A 302 18.50 5.40 6.83
N GLY A 303 18.09 5.21 5.57
CA GLY A 303 18.57 4.07 4.80
C GLY A 303 17.74 3.72 3.57
N VAL A 304 17.94 2.50 3.08
CA VAL A 304 17.35 2.01 1.83
C VAL A 304 16.67 0.64 2.04
N ASP A 305 15.47 0.50 1.50
CA ASP A 305 14.75 -0.77 1.44
C ASP A 305 14.94 -1.44 0.08
N LEU A 306 15.30 -2.70 0.10
CA LEU A 306 15.59 -3.50 -1.08
C LEU A 306 14.66 -4.69 -1.17
N ARG A 307 14.22 -4.99 -2.38
CA ARG A 307 13.55 -6.25 -2.71
C ARG A 307 14.46 -7.08 -3.57
N VAL A 308 14.66 -8.34 -3.15
CA VAL A 308 15.43 -9.35 -3.86
C VAL A 308 14.48 -10.43 -4.33
N LYS A 309 14.36 -10.60 -5.63
CA LYS A 309 13.54 -11.64 -6.23
C LYS A 309 14.45 -12.67 -6.89
N GLY A 310 14.54 -13.85 -6.28
CA GLY A 310 15.25 -14.98 -6.88
C GLY A 310 14.47 -15.58 -8.04
N VAL A 311 15.20 -15.92 -9.11
CA VAL A 311 14.65 -16.57 -10.31
C VAL A 311 15.21 -17.99 -10.36
N GLY A 312 14.36 -19.03 -10.43
CA GLY A 312 14.78 -20.41 -10.45
C GLY A 312 13.61 -21.36 -10.22
N GLU A 313 13.92 -22.64 -9.97
CA GLU A 313 12.90 -23.67 -9.69
C GLU A 313 12.05 -23.38 -8.46
N SER A 314 12.61 -22.66 -7.48
CA SER A 314 11.90 -22.20 -6.28
C SER A 314 12.01 -20.68 -6.17
N PRO A 315 11.15 -19.91 -6.87
CA PRO A 315 11.18 -18.46 -6.82
C PRO A 315 10.87 -17.96 -5.41
N TYR A 316 11.66 -17.00 -4.92
CA TYR A 316 11.45 -16.37 -3.64
C TYR A 316 11.46 -14.84 -3.79
N THR A 317 10.87 -14.16 -2.84
CA THR A 317 10.95 -12.70 -2.73
C THR A 317 11.24 -12.34 -1.29
N ASP A 318 12.41 -11.75 -1.09
CA ASP A 318 12.86 -11.26 0.20
C ASP A 318 12.93 -9.73 0.19
N GLU A 319 12.70 -9.14 1.34
CA GLU A 319 12.86 -7.70 1.57
C GLU A 319 13.91 -7.46 2.64
N TYR A 320 14.76 -6.48 2.38
CA TYR A 320 15.88 -6.11 3.25
C TYR A 320 15.90 -4.61 3.48
N ARG A 321 16.39 -4.23 4.63
CA ARG A 321 16.73 -2.85 4.98
C ARG A 321 18.22 -2.74 5.20
N ILE A 322 18.85 -1.74 4.59
CA ILE A 322 20.22 -1.33 4.88
C ILE A 322 20.17 0.07 5.46
N GLY A 323 20.71 0.25 6.67
CA GLY A 323 20.86 1.55 7.30
C GLY A 323 22.00 2.36 6.68
N PHE A 324 21.84 3.66 6.54
CA PHE A 324 22.95 4.56 6.32
C PHE A 324 23.82 4.63 7.57
N ARG A 325 25.13 4.91 7.40
CA ARG A 325 26.03 5.05 8.55
C ARG A 325 25.65 6.25 9.44
N HIS A 326 25.13 7.29 8.80
CA HIS A 326 24.63 8.49 9.47
C HIS A 326 23.30 8.92 8.84
N PRO A 327 22.34 9.43 9.63
CA PRO A 327 21.12 10.02 9.10
C PRO A 327 21.47 11.15 8.13
N VAL A 328 20.90 11.12 6.93
CA VAL A 328 21.14 12.12 5.90
C VAL A 328 20.22 13.32 6.08
N LYS A 329 20.66 14.49 5.62
CA LYS A 329 19.93 15.75 5.76
C LYS A 329 19.52 16.35 4.41
N SER A 330 19.99 15.75 3.32
CA SER A 330 19.70 16.20 1.95
C SER A 330 19.75 15.03 0.96
N ALA A 331 19.25 15.25 -0.25
CA ALA A 331 19.35 14.28 -1.33
C ALA A 331 20.81 14.04 -1.75
N GLU A 332 21.67 15.04 -1.65
CA GLU A 332 23.10 14.95 -1.93
C GLU A 332 23.81 14.07 -0.91
N ASP A 333 23.47 14.20 0.39
CA ASP A 333 23.99 13.33 1.42
C ASP A 333 23.56 11.88 1.18
N ALA A 334 22.28 11.65 0.82
CA ALA A 334 21.77 10.32 0.50
C ALA A 334 22.48 9.69 -0.69
N LYS A 335 22.74 10.47 -1.75
CA LYS A 335 23.54 10.01 -2.90
C LYS A 335 24.96 9.65 -2.48
N SER A 336 25.58 10.45 -1.60
CA SER A 336 26.91 10.18 -1.06
C SER A 336 26.94 8.87 -0.26
N GLU A 337 25.97 8.65 0.64
CA GLU A 337 25.89 7.39 1.41
C GLU A 337 25.67 6.17 0.49
N LEU A 338 24.82 6.28 -0.52
CA LEU A 338 24.62 5.22 -1.52
C LEU A 338 25.89 4.91 -2.31
N VAL A 339 26.65 5.94 -2.73
CA VAL A 339 27.91 5.75 -3.43
C VAL A 339 28.92 5.05 -2.54
N LYS A 340 29.01 5.40 -1.26
CA LYS A 340 29.89 4.71 -0.30
C LYS A 340 29.52 3.23 -0.18
N LEU A 341 28.23 2.90 -0.05
CA LEU A 341 27.77 1.51 -0.01
C LEU A 341 28.17 0.73 -1.27
N PHE A 342 28.03 1.33 -2.45
CA PHE A 342 28.43 0.69 -3.71
C PHE A 342 29.93 0.54 -3.82
N GLN A 343 30.71 1.52 -3.39
CA GLN A 343 32.17 1.48 -3.36
C GLN A 343 32.65 0.38 -2.43
N GLU A 344 32.13 0.26 -1.23
CA GLU A 344 32.47 -0.80 -0.30
C GLU A 344 32.20 -2.20 -0.88
N CYS A 345 31.06 -2.38 -1.59
CA CYS A 345 30.76 -3.63 -2.26
C CYS A 345 31.76 -3.94 -3.39
N TRP A 346 32.14 -2.92 -4.15
CA TRP A 346 33.15 -3.07 -5.21
C TRP A 346 34.52 -3.40 -4.65
N GLU A 347 34.96 -2.73 -3.60
CA GLU A 347 36.24 -3.01 -2.92
C GLU A 347 36.29 -4.44 -2.40
N ARG A 348 35.21 -4.93 -1.79
CA ARG A 348 35.06 -6.34 -1.36
C ARG A 348 35.13 -7.31 -2.53
N GLU A 349 34.51 -7.00 -3.65
CA GLU A 349 34.55 -7.83 -4.86
C GLU A 349 35.96 -7.92 -5.45
N GLN A 350 36.77 -6.85 -5.32
CA GLN A 350 38.17 -6.81 -5.79
C GLN A 350 39.17 -7.40 -4.75
N GLY A 351 38.68 -7.80 -3.57
CA GLY A 351 39.57 -8.28 -2.51
C GLY A 351 40.29 -7.19 -1.71
N PHE A 352 39.94 -5.93 -1.93
CA PHE A 352 40.40 -4.79 -1.11
C PHE A 352 39.52 -4.71 0.12
N TYR A 353 39.82 -5.47 1.14
CA TYR A 353 39.00 -5.48 2.35
C TYR A 353 39.69 -4.71 3.47
N TYR A 354 38.98 -3.79 4.07
CA TYR A 354 39.32 -3.14 5.32
C TYR A 354 38.32 -3.61 6.39
N ASP A 355 38.81 -3.84 7.60
CA ASP A 355 38.03 -4.36 8.73
C ASP A 355 37.09 -3.27 9.31
N GLU A 356 36.26 -2.70 8.46
CA GLU A 356 35.24 -1.77 8.89
C GLU A 356 33.93 -2.50 9.21
N THR A 357 33.23 -1.97 10.20
CA THR A 357 31.92 -2.50 10.59
C THR A 357 30.97 -2.43 9.40
N LEU A 358 30.30 -3.55 9.11
CA LEU A 358 29.24 -3.62 8.10
C LEU A 358 28.11 -2.65 8.42
N PRO A 359 27.43 -2.10 7.41
CA PRO A 359 26.20 -1.36 7.62
C PRO A 359 25.17 -2.26 8.32
N GLN A 360 24.29 -1.69 9.11
CA GLN A 360 23.21 -2.46 9.72
C GLN A 360 22.28 -2.97 8.61
N VAL A 361 22.08 -4.27 8.58
CA VAL A 361 21.20 -4.95 7.63
C VAL A 361 20.15 -5.74 8.39
N THR A 362 18.91 -5.60 7.99
CA THR A 362 17.81 -6.41 8.51
C THR A 362 17.05 -7.04 7.35
N LYS A 363 16.85 -8.35 7.42
CA LYS A 363 15.90 -9.06 6.56
C LYS A 363 14.52 -8.97 7.19
N TYR A 364 13.52 -8.60 6.39
CA TYR A 364 12.13 -8.67 6.84
C TYR A 364 11.74 -10.14 6.98
N ALA A 365 11.31 -10.55 8.16
CA ALA A 365 11.02 -11.95 8.42
C ALA A 365 9.91 -12.47 7.49
N GLU A 366 10.17 -13.60 6.84
CA GLU A 366 9.16 -14.37 6.09
C GLU A 366 7.99 -14.83 6.98
N ASP A 367 8.16 -14.82 8.29
CA ASP A 367 7.23 -15.39 9.27
C ASP A 367 5.83 -14.75 9.25
N ILE A 368 5.70 -13.49 8.86
CA ILE A 368 4.38 -12.84 8.74
C ILE A 368 3.57 -13.44 7.58
N LEU A 369 4.22 -13.97 6.55
CA LEU A 369 3.55 -14.57 5.39
C LEU A 369 3.41 -16.09 5.49
N ARG A 370 4.26 -16.77 6.28
CA ARG A 370 4.25 -18.24 6.45
C ARG A 370 3.39 -18.72 7.61
N THR A 371 3.12 -17.90 8.60
CA THR A 371 2.29 -18.26 9.78
C THR A 371 0.80 -17.98 9.61
N ARG A 372 0.34 -17.77 8.37
CA ARG A 372 -1.09 -17.57 8.07
C ARG A 372 -1.64 -18.62 7.12
#